data_137615e7e7251f10449e52f5c869ea9c
#
_entry.id   137615e7e7251f10449e52f5c869ea9c
#
_cell.length_a   1.000
_cell.length_b   1.000
_cell.length_c   1.000
_cell.angle_alpha   90.00
_cell.angle_beta   90.00
_cell.angle_gamma   90.00
#
_symmetry.space_group_name_H-M   'P 1'
#
loop_
_entity.id
_entity.type
_entity.pdbx_description
1 polymer ?
#
loop_
_entity_poly.entity_id
_entity_poly.type
_entity_poly.pdbx_seq_one_letter_code
_entity_poly.pdbx_strand_id
1 'polypeptide(L)'
;MKLLFKDVQFKTFEKNYKFIKHIMVGLLSIVVLGSILIVLGTATYFHHLTQEASNISDTELKHRVLHFSGDEILNHDKNILTEYDHSQNSLIVGPKHVSSNVIKALISSEDTLFFKHDGILPKALIRAMIQDVLSLNSRSGGSTITQQLIKNQVLSNEKTYSRKANEIILAMRLEKILSKNEIIYTYLNIVPFGRDYNGANITGIASASYSLFNVPPSKLNVAQSAYLVGLLQSPYTYTPYEDNGDLKSYNEVKISIDRQHYVLKRMLVEGVISKKTYQQAKQYTIYDHLLTKPQWTN
;
A
#
# COMPACT_ATOMS: atom_id res chain seq x y z
N MET A 1 29.66 59.12 49.02
CA MET A 1 30.33 57.80 48.88
C MET A 1 29.32 56.68 48.49
N LYS A 2 28.13 56.46 49.13
CA LYS A 2 27.17 55.43 48.75
C LYS A 2 26.54 55.54 47.33
N LEU A 3 26.36 56.76 46.81
CA LEU A 3 25.83 57.01 45.48
C LEU A 3 26.81 56.61 44.34
N LEU A 4 28.09 56.92 44.53
CA LEU A 4 29.14 56.52 43.58
C LEU A 4 29.33 55.00 43.49
N PHE A 5 29.18 54.26 44.59
CA PHE A 5 29.26 52.81 44.60
C PHE A 5 28.05 52.15 43.86
N LYS A 6 26.85 52.71 43.95
CA LYS A 6 25.67 52.23 43.18
C LYS A 6 25.84 52.43 41.68
N ASP A 7 26.39 53.54 41.26
CA ASP A 7 26.64 53.82 39.83
C ASP A 7 27.72 52.91 39.20
N VAL A 8 28.74 52.56 39.93
CA VAL A 8 29.79 51.64 39.48
C VAL A 8 29.23 50.22 39.37
N GLN A 9 28.42 49.76 40.33
CA GLN A 9 27.77 48.45 40.27
C GLN A 9 26.78 48.36 39.11
N PHE A 10 26.01 49.42 38.86
CA PHE A 10 25.05 49.47 37.76
C PHE A 10 25.72 49.41 36.39
N LYS A 11 26.81 50.17 36.17
CA LYS A 11 27.59 50.15 34.94
C LYS A 11 28.25 48.80 34.70
N THR A 12 28.74 48.14 35.74
CA THR A 12 29.30 46.79 35.64
C THR A 12 28.23 45.76 35.28
N PHE A 13 27.06 45.86 35.91
CA PHE A 13 25.89 45.01 35.58
C PHE A 13 25.43 45.20 34.13
N GLU A 14 25.28 46.43 33.66
CA GLU A 14 24.90 46.74 32.29
C GLU A 14 25.90 46.20 31.26
N LYS A 15 27.18 46.30 31.52
CA LYS A 15 28.25 45.75 30.69
C LYS A 15 28.16 44.22 30.61
N ASN A 16 28.03 43.56 31.74
CA ASN A 16 27.89 42.11 31.80
C ASN A 16 26.61 41.63 31.13
N TYR A 17 25.50 42.33 31.32
CA TYR A 17 24.22 42.03 30.66
C TYR A 17 24.33 42.14 29.14
N LYS A 18 24.92 43.23 28.62
CA LYS A 18 25.17 43.40 27.18
C LYS A 18 26.03 42.29 26.63
N PHE A 19 27.11 41.93 27.34
CA PHE A 19 28.01 40.84 26.94
C PHE A 19 27.29 39.49 26.88
N ILE A 20 26.57 39.11 27.93
CA ILE A 20 25.78 37.87 27.96
C ILE A 20 24.70 37.84 26.85
N LYS A 21 24.01 38.97 26.65
CA LYS A 21 23.00 39.10 25.57
C LYS A 21 23.63 38.84 24.19
N HIS A 22 24.81 39.40 23.90
CA HIS A 22 25.47 39.16 22.60
C HIS A 22 25.92 37.72 22.43
N ILE A 23 26.41 37.08 23.51
CA ILE A 23 26.72 35.64 23.47
C ILE A 23 25.45 34.81 23.21
N MET A 24 24.35 35.06 23.92
CA MET A 24 23.08 34.35 23.72
C MET A 24 22.51 34.53 22.30
N VAL A 25 22.55 35.77 21.78
CA VAL A 25 22.14 36.06 20.40
C VAL A 25 23.06 35.33 19.40
N GLY A 26 24.36 35.31 19.63
CA GLY A 26 25.30 34.58 18.79
C GLY A 26 25.05 33.08 18.80
N LEU A 27 24.86 32.47 19.97
CA LEU A 27 24.51 31.04 20.09
C LEU A 27 23.18 30.72 19.41
N LEU A 28 22.15 31.54 19.60
CA LEU A 28 20.85 31.36 18.93
C LEU A 28 21.00 31.45 17.42
N SER A 29 21.80 32.41 16.91
CA SER A 29 22.06 32.55 15.48
C SER A 29 22.76 31.31 14.89
N ILE A 30 23.71 30.71 15.61
CA ILE A 30 24.39 29.47 15.20
C ILE A 30 23.39 28.33 15.14
N VAL A 31 22.52 28.17 16.13
CA VAL A 31 21.48 27.13 16.15
C VAL A 31 20.51 27.31 14.96
N VAL A 32 20.06 28.52 14.69
CA VAL A 32 19.16 28.83 13.56
C VAL A 32 19.87 28.54 12.22
N LEU A 33 21.09 28.99 12.03
CA LEU A 33 21.85 28.71 10.80
C LEU A 33 22.11 27.22 10.63
N GLY A 34 22.46 26.51 11.70
CA GLY A 34 22.62 25.05 11.68
C GLY A 34 21.33 24.34 11.28
N SER A 35 20.20 24.75 11.83
CA SER A 35 18.89 24.17 11.46
C SER A 35 18.53 24.45 10.00
N ILE A 36 18.81 25.64 9.48
CA ILE A 36 18.59 25.96 8.05
C ILE A 36 19.47 25.08 7.15
N LEU A 37 20.74 24.91 7.48
CA LEU A 37 21.64 24.04 6.70
C LEU A 37 21.17 22.57 6.71
N ILE A 38 20.69 22.07 7.85
CA ILE A 38 20.12 20.72 7.95
C ILE A 38 18.88 20.60 7.04
N VAL A 39 17.98 21.58 7.08
CA VAL A 39 16.77 21.58 6.24
C VAL A 39 17.13 21.63 4.74
N LEU A 40 18.06 22.48 4.34
CA LEU A 40 18.52 22.56 2.96
C LEU A 40 19.22 21.27 2.51
N GLY A 41 20.07 20.70 3.34
CA GLY A 41 20.75 19.43 3.06
C GLY A 41 19.75 18.26 2.90
N THR A 42 18.78 18.18 3.80
CA THR A 42 17.72 17.15 3.70
C THR A 42 16.82 17.34 2.48
N ALA A 43 16.47 18.59 2.14
CA ALA A 43 15.68 18.88 0.95
C ALA A 43 16.43 18.52 -0.34
N THR A 44 17.73 18.86 -0.43
CA THR A 44 18.59 18.52 -1.58
C THR A 44 18.74 17.00 -1.72
N TYR A 45 18.97 16.30 -0.60
CA TYR A 45 19.05 14.85 -0.59
C TYR A 45 17.73 14.19 -1.02
N PHE A 46 16.60 14.69 -0.50
CA PHE A 46 15.28 14.19 -0.89
C PHE A 46 14.99 14.43 -2.37
N HIS A 47 15.34 15.62 -2.89
CA HIS A 47 15.23 15.92 -4.32
C HIS A 47 16.03 14.92 -5.18
N HIS A 48 17.25 14.61 -4.76
CA HIS A 48 18.08 13.61 -5.45
C HIS A 48 17.43 12.22 -5.43
N LEU A 49 16.85 11.80 -4.30
CA LEU A 49 16.14 10.51 -4.19
C LEU A 49 14.89 10.43 -5.06
N THR A 50 14.25 11.55 -5.40
CA THR A 50 12.96 11.61 -6.12
C THR A 50 13.11 12.01 -7.59
N GLN A 51 14.31 11.92 -8.16
CA GLN A 51 14.56 12.30 -9.57
C GLN A 51 13.71 11.48 -10.57
N GLU A 52 13.55 10.18 -10.33
CA GLU A 52 12.72 9.32 -11.18
C GLU A 52 11.26 9.81 -11.23
N ALA A 53 10.67 10.12 -10.06
CA ALA A 53 9.32 10.67 -10.00
C ALA A 53 9.20 12.02 -10.70
N SER A 54 10.24 12.86 -10.65
CA SER A 54 10.27 14.17 -11.31
C SER A 54 10.32 14.06 -12.83
N ASN A 55 10.89 13.00 -13.37
CA ASN A 55 11.03 12.76 -14.81
C ASN A 55 9.76 12.17 -15.45
N ILE A 56 8.83 11.63 -14.65
CA ILE A 56 7.56 11.06 -15.12
C ILE A 56 6.50 12.17 -15.15
N SER A 57 5.92 12.48 -16.32
CA SER A 57 4.78 13.40 -16.43
C SER A 57 3.50 12.77 -15.88
N ASP A 58 2.48 13.57 -15.56
CA ASP A 58 1.18 13.06 -15.08
C ASP A 58 0.46 12.21 -16.14
N THR A 59 0.61 12.56 -17.41
CA THR A 59 0.09 11.77 -18.54
C THR A 59 0.79 10.41 -18.62
N GLU A 60 2.10 10.41 -18.52
CA GLU A 60 2.91 9.18 -18.52
C GLU A 60 2.60 8.31 -17.30
N LEU A 61 2.43 8.91 -16.11
CA LEU A 61 2.05 8.20 -14.89
C LEU A 61 0.70 7.51 -15.05
N LYS A 62 -0.30 8.23 -15.56
CA LYS A 62 -1.62 7.68 -15.86
C LYS A 62 -1.54 6.53 -16.85
N HIS A 63 -0.78 6.69 -17.94
CA HIS A 63 -0.58 5.67 -18.95
C HIS A 63 0.04 4.39 -18.37
N ARG A 64 1.14 4.50 -17.60
CA ARG A 64 1.81 3.35 -16.98
C ARG A 64 0.89 2.61 -16.01
N VAL A 65 0.13 3.35 -15.20
CA VAL A 65 -0.76 2.76 -14.19
C VAL A 65 -1.95 2.03 -14.82
N LEU A 66 -2.49 2.55 -15.92
CA LEU A 66 -3.64 1.95 -16.63
C LEU A 66 -3.24 0.95 -17.72
N HIS A 67 -1.96 0.63 -17.87
CA HIS A 67 -1.50 -0.38 -18.80
C HIS A 67 -1.60 -1.77 -18.17
N PHE A 68 -2.50 -2.61 -18.69
CA PHE A 68 -2.71 -3.98 -18.24
C PHE A 68 -1.93 -4.96 -19.13
N SER A 69 -1.10 -5.82 -18.52
CA SER A 69 -0.33 -6.84 -19.27
C SER A 69 -1.27 -7.88 -19.87
N GLY A 70 -1.19 -8.07 -21.20
CA GLY A 70 -1.93 -9.13 -21.91
C GLY A 70 -3.23 -8.71 -22.56
N ASP A 71 -3.72 -7.50 -22.30
CA ASP A 71 -4.83 -6.90 -23.03
C ASP A 71 -4.36 -5.80 -23.97
N GLU A 72 -5.14 -5.61 -25.05
CA GLU A 72 -4.96 -4.45 -25.91
C GLU A 72 -4.93 -3.18 -25.05
N ILE A 73 -3.95 -2.33 -25.34
CA ILE A 73 -3.72 -1.05 -24.70
C ILE A 73 -5.07 -0.38 -24.47
N LEU A 74 -5.42 -0.11 -23.21
CA LEU A 74 -6.52 0.79 -22.90
C LEU A 74 -6.30 2.08 -23.70
N ASN A 75 -7.12 2.31 -24.69
CA ASN A 75 -7.12 3.61 -25.37
C ASN A 75 -7.28 4.69 -24.32
N HIS A 76 -6.53 5.78 -24.44
CA HIS A 76 -6.47 6.86 -23.43
C HIS A 76 -7.83 7.41 -22.95
N ASP A 77 -8.90 7.12 -23.70
CA ASP A 77 -10.26 7.61 -23.44
C ASP A 77 -11.14 6.60 -22.67
N LYS A 78 -10.63 5.39 -22.39
CA LYS A 78 -11.40 4.34 -21.75
C LYS A 78 -11.32 4.43 -20.22
N ASN A 79 -12.47 4.49 -19.57
CA ASN A 79 -12.59 4.56 -18.12
C ASN A 79 -12.87 3.17 -17.56
N ILE A 80 -11.98 2.66 -16.70
CA ILE A 80 -12.10 1.35 -16.04
C ILE A 80 -13.43 1.17 -15.30
N LEU A 81 -14.06 2.24 -14.82
CA LEU A 81 -15.31 2.18 -14.09
C LEU A 81 -16.54 1.95 -14.99
N THR A 82 -16.44 2.27 -16.27
CA THR A 82 -17.58 2.18 -17.20
C THR A 82 -17.38 1.14 -18.27
N GLU A 83 -16.22 1.01 -18.84
CA GLU A 83 -15.97 0.13 -19.98
C GLU A 83 -15.98 -1.33 -19.61
N TYR A 84 -15.29 -1.70 -18.54
CA TYR A 84 -15.20 -3.08 -18.08
C TYR A 84 -16.44 -3.58 -17.33
N ASP A 85 -17.41 -2.70 -17.07
CA ASP A 85 -18.73 -3.09 -16.58
C ASP A 85 -19.60 -3.77 -17.64
N HIS A 86 -19.25 -3.69 -18.91
CA HIS A 86 -20.01 -4.31 -20.02
C HIS A 86 -19.36 -5.57 -20.58
N SER A 87 -18.13 -5.88 -20.20
CA SER A 87 -17.37 -7.03 -20.70
C SER A 87 -17.67 -8.27 -19.88
N GLN A 88 -18.49 -9.19 -20.42
CA GLN A 88 -18.79 -10.47 -19.75
C GLN A 88 -17.65 -11.50 -19.86
N ASN A 89 -16.69 -11.31 -20.75
CA ASN A 89 -15.62 -12.26 -21.07
C ASN A 89 -14.21 -11.70 -20.83
N SER A 90 -14.08 -10.53 -20.22
CA SER A 90 -12.77 -9.93 -19.93
C SER A 90 -12.23 -10.39 -18.57
N LEU A 91 -10.91 -10.60 -18.50
CA LEU A 91 -10.20 -10.78 -17.23
C LEU A 91 -9.97 -9.46 -16.51
N ILE A 92 -10.22 -8.32 -17.18
CA ILE A 92 -10.25 -6.98 -16.58
C ILE A 92 -11.71 -6.66 -16.27
N VAL A 93 -11.97 -6.28 -15.02
CA VAL A 93 -13.32 -6.10 -14.50
C VAL A 93 -13.52 -4.76 -13.82
N GLY A 94 -14.67 -4.15 -14.06
CA GLY A 94 -15.14 -2.94 -13.41
C GLY A 94 -16.03 -3.20 -12.18
N PRO A 95 -16.62 -2.13 -11.60
CA PRO A 95 -17.37 -2.20 -10.34
C PRO A 95 -18.51 -3.20 -10.29
N LYS A 96 -19.25 -3.39 -11.40
CA LYS A 96 -20.40 -4.31 -11.45
C LYS A 96 -19.99 -5.78 -11.44
N HIS A 97 -18.76 -6.08 -11.82
CA HIS A 97 -18.24 -7.43 -11.94
C HIS A 97 -17.36 -7.87 -10.77
N VAL A 98 -17.22 -7.06 -9.73
CA VAL A 98 -16.48 -7.39 -8.51
C VAL A 98 -17.39 -7.36 -7.30
N SER A 99 -17.39 -8.42 -6.50
CA SER A 99 -18.14 -8.47 -5.24
C SER A 99 -17.74 -7.35 -4.28
N SER A 100 -18.70 -6.68 -3.68
CA SER A 100 -18.45 -5.70 -2.63
C SER A 100 -17.70 -6.28 -1.42
N ASN A 101 -17.75 -7.61 -1.24
CA ASN A 101 -16.99 -8.31 -0.19
C ASN A 101 -15.48 -8.21 -0.43
N VAL A 102 -15.02 -8.22 -1.70
CA VAL A 102 -13.60 -8.05 -2.05
C VAL A 102 -13.13 -6.65 -1.63
N ILE A 103 -13.89 -5.60 -1.99
CA ILE A 103 -13.57 -4.22 -1.64
C ILE A 103 -13.52 -4.04 -0.11
N LYS A 104 -14.53 -4.57 0.61
CA LYS A 104 -14.58 -4.53 2.07
C LYS A 104 -13.39 -5.24 2.70
N ALA A 105 -13.03 -6.43 2.21
CA ALA A 105 -11.88 -7.19 2.69
C ALA A 105 -10.56 -6.43 2.46
N LEU A 106 -10.38 -5.90 1.24
CA LEU A 106 -9.17 -5.17 0.84
C LEU A 106 -8.96 -3.92 1.71
N ILE A 107 -9.97 -3.07 1.83
CA ILE A 107 -9.88 -1.85 2.62
C ILE A 107 -9.66 -2.18 4.11
N SER A 108 -10.38 -3.15 4.65
CA SER A 108 -10.27 -3.51 6.07
C SER A 108 -8.90 -4.07 6.46
N SER A 109 -8.20 -4.74 5.54
CA SER A 109 -6.94 -5.42 5.85
C SER A 109 -5.70 -4.65 5.40
N GLU A 110 -5.77 -3.97 4.26
CA GLU A 110 -4.60 -3.31 3.66
C GLU A 110 -4.57 -1.81 3.93
N ASP A 111 -5.73 -1.12 3.90
CA ASP A 111 -5.77 0.34 3.97
C ASP A 111 -7.10 0.88 4.51
N THR A 112 -7.29 0.80 5.83
CA THR A 112 -8.55 1.20 6.48
C THR A 112 -8.91 2.67 6.31
N LEU A 113 -7.95 3.51 5.96
CA LEU A 113 -8.15 4.92 5.71
C LEU A 113 -8.13 5.29 4.23
N PHE A 114 -8.24 4.30 3.31
CA PHE A 114 -8.11 4.50 1.88
C PHE A 114 -8.92 5.69 1.35
N PHE A 115 -10.17 5.84 1.75
CA PHE A 115 -11.02 6.96 1.32
C PHE A 115 -10.76 8.28 2.05
N LYS A 116 -9.78 8.34 2.98
CA LYS A 116 -9.53 9.52 3.85
C LYS A 116 -8.15 10.14 3.66
N HIS A 117 -7.24 9.50 2.93
CA HIS A 117 -5.90 10.02 2.69
C HIS A 117 -5.67 10.33 1.21
N ASP A 118 -4.64 11.10 0.90
CA ASP A 118 -4.22 11.48 -0.45
C ASP A 118 -2.94 10.72 -0.86
N GLY A 119 -3.05 9.40 -0.95
CA GLY A 119 -2.00 8.49 -1.44
C GLY A 119 -1.05 7.96 -0.38
N ILE A 120 -0.88 8.61 0.76
CA ILE A 120 0.02 8.20 1.85
C ILE A 120 -0.63 8.37 3.22
N LEU A 121 -0.09 7.64 4.21
CA LEU A 121 -0.43 7.79 5.62
C LEU A 121 0.81 8.31 6.38
N PRO A 122 0.94 9.65 6.61
CA PRO A 122 2.13 10.23 7.22
C PRO A 122 2.52 9.59 8.56
N LYS A 123 1.54 9.32 9.42
CA LYS A 123 1.78 8.65 10.72
C LYS A 123 2.34 7.23 10.56
N ALA A 124 1.86 6.47 9.58
CA ALA A 124 2.35 5.13 9.30
C ALA A 124 3.77 5.18 8.69
N LEU A 125 4.03 6.15 7.84
CA LEU A 125 5.36 6.39 7.26
C LEU A 125 6.39 6.70 8.35
N ILE A 126 6.11 7.66 9.24
CA ILE A 126 7.00 8.02 10.36
C ILE A 126 7.25 6.80 11.26
N ARG A 127 6.20 6.03 11.59
CA ARG A 127 6.34 4.81 12.38
C ARG A 127 7.25 3.79 11.70
N ALA A 128 7.10 3.57 10.39
CA ALA A 128 7.93 2.64 9.63
C ALA A 128 9.40 3.09 9.63
N MET A 129 9.67 4.39 9.42
CA MET A 129 11.03 4.95 9.48
C MET A 129 11.68 4.76 10.86
N ILE A 130 10.93 5.00 11.95
CA ILE A 130 11.44 4.79 13.31
C ILE A 130 11.74 3.30 13.55
N GLN A 131 10.89 2.39 13.09
CA GLN A 131 11.07 0.95 13.22
C GLN A 131 12.32 0.47 12.46
N ASP A 132 12.55 0.98 11.25
CA ASP A 132 13.75 0.68 10.46
C ASP A 132 15.02 1.15 11.17
N VAL A 133 15.04 2.39 11.67
CA VAL A 133 16.19 2.95 12.41
C VAL A 133 16.50 2.17 13.68
N LEU A 134 15.45 1.72 14.40
CA LEU A 134 15.60 0.95 15.64
C LEU A 134 15.79 -0.55 15.39
N SER A 135 15.88 -1.00 14.15
CA SER A 135 15.99 -2.43 13.76
C SER A 135 14.93 -3.32 14.40
N LEU A 136 13.74 -2.78 14.67
CA LEU A 136 12.63 -3.52 15.24
C LEU A 136 12.03 -4.41 14.15
N ASN A 137 12.12 -5.73 14.31
CA ASN A 137 11.63 -6.76 13.37
C ASN A 137 10.10 -6.76 13.12
N SER A 138 9.39 -5.70 13.49
CA SER A 138 7.96 -5.59 13.27
C SER A 138 7.67 -5.07 11.86
N ARG A 139 7.36 -5.96 10.93
CA ARG A 139 6.79 -5.62 9.62
C ARG A 139 5.39 -5.06 9.81
N SER A 140 5.27 -3.81 10.25
CA SER A 140 3.96 -3.14 10.26
C SER A 140 3.58 -2.75 8.84
N GLY A 141 2.46 -3.24 8.32
CA GLY A 141 1.88 -2.78 7.07
C GLY A 141 1.64 -1.25 7.16
N GLY A 142 2.39 -0.50 6.39
CA GLY A 142 2.34 0.97 6.40
C GLY A 142 2.16 1.59 5.03
N SER A 143 2.20 0.77 3.96
CA SER A 143 1.98 1.23 2.59
C SER A 143 0.49 1.21 2.26
N THR A 144 0.00 2.27 1.63
CA THR A 144 -1.37 2.38 1.14
C THR A 144 -1.58 1.54 -0.13
N ILE A 145 -2.84 1.29 -0.51
CA ILE A 145 -3.20 0.65 -1.79
C ILE A 145 -2.60 1.44 -2.96
N THR A 146 -2.65 2.78 -2.91
CA THR A 146 -2.08 3.65 -3.94
C THR A 146 -0.57 3.48 -4.06
N GLN A 147 0.15 3.38 -2.95
CA GLN A 147 1.58 3.10 -2.95
C GLN A 147 1.90 1.70 -3.51
N GLN A 148 1.09 0.70 -3.18
CA GLN A 148 1.25 -0.66 -3.73
C GLN A 148 0.99 -0.67 -5.25
N LEU A 149 0.01 0.09 -5.75
CA LEU A 149 -0.28 0.25 -7.17
C LEU A 149 0.94 0.86 -7.91
N ILE A 150 1.48 1.96 -7.42
CA ILE A 150 2.68 2.59 -7.97
C ILE A 150 3.87 1.63 -7.99
N LYS A 151 4.10 0.93 -6.87
CA LYS A 151 5.18 -0.05 -6.77
C LYS A 151 5.07 -1.15 -7.84
N ASN A 152 3.86 -1.63 -8.09
CA ASN A 152 3.65 -2.78 -8.98
C ASN A 152 3.66 -2.39 -10.47
N GLN A 153 3.26 -1.15 -10.83
CA GLN A 153 3.07 -0.73 -12.22
C GLN A 153 4.13 0.24 -12.75
N VAL A 154 4.74 1.01 -11.88
CA VAL A 154 5.55 2.15 -12.32
C VAL A 154 7.02 1.97 -11.97
N LEU A 155 7.32 1.37 -10.82
CA LEU A 155 8.67 1.29 -10.26
C LEU A 155 9.30 -0.09 -10.42
N SER A 156 10.63 -0.14 -10.35
CA SER A 156 11.38 -1.40 -10.30
C SER A 156 11.16 -2.15 -8.98
N ASN A 157 11.49 -3.45 -8.97
CA ASN A 157 11.39 -4.29 -7.76
C ASN A 157 12.55 -4.10 -6.77
N GLU A 158 13.44 -3.15 -7.01
CA GLU A 158 14.58 -2.86 -6.12
C GLU A 158 14.10 -2.36 -4.75
N LYS A 159 14.81 -2.79 -3.70
CA LYS A 159 14.51 -2.37 -2.33
C LYS A 159 15.45 -1.26 -1.89
N THR A 160 15.26 -0.04 -2.42
CA THR A 160 16.07 1.14 -2.11
C THR A 160 15.25 2.26 -1.47
N TYR A 161 15.91 3.15 -0.75
CA TYR A 161 15.27 4.35 -0.21
C TYR A 161 14.81 5.29 -1.33
N SER A 162 15.56 5.37 -2.44
CA SER A 162 15.18 6.14 -3.62
C SER A 162 13.86 5.64 -4.20
N ARG A 163 13.73 4.33 -4.44
CA ARG A 163 12.48 3.73 -4.90
C ARG A 163 11.31 4.06 -3.96
N LYS A 164 11.53 3.98 -2.63
CA LYS A 164 10.46 4.30 -1.66
C LYS A 164 10.08 5.79 -1.66
N ALA A 165 11.05 6.68 -1.83
CA ALA A 165 10.80 8.12 -1.97
C ALA A 165 10.00 8.42 -3.26
N ASN A 166 10.37 7.83 -4.40
CA ASN A 166 9.63 7.94 -5.65
C ASN A 166 8.21 7.39 -5.53
N GLU A 167 8.03 6.23 -4.87
CA GLU A 167 6.72 5.63 -4.59
C GLU A 167 5.79 6.60 -3.85
N ILE A 168 6.30 7.28 -2.82
CA ILE A 168 5.55 8.27 -2.03
C ILE A 168 5.08 9.42 -2.90
N ILE A 169 5.99 10.04 -3.66
CA ILE A 169 5.67 11.19 -4.52
C ILE A 169 4.67 10.81 -5.63
N LEU A 170 4.91 9.67 -6.30
CA LEU A 170 4.03 9.21 -7.36
C LEU A 170 2.65 8.79 -6.85
N ALA A 171 2.56 8.21 -5.66
CA ALA A 171 1.27 7.90 -5.03
C ALA A 171 0.44 9.16 -4.74
N MET A 172 1.07 10.21 -4.20
CA MET A 172 0.40 11.49 -3.96
C MET A 172 -0.03 12.19 -5.26
N ARG A 173 0.75 12.03 -6.34
CA ARG A 173 0.40 12.55 -7.67
C ARG A 173 -0.75 11.76 -8.29
N LEU A 174 -0.72 10.43 -8.18
CA LEU A 174 -1.76 9.56 -8.74
C LEU A 174 -3.14 9.86 -8.16
N GLU A 175 -3.24 10.16 -6.87
CA GLU A 175 -4.51 10.54 -6.21
C GLU A 175 -5.11 11.86 -6.71
N LYS A 176 -4.32 12.69 -7.40
CA LYS A 176 -4.82 13.90 -8.08
C LYS A 176 -5.27 13.62 -9.51
N ILE A 177 -4.84 12.51 -10.09
CA ILE A 177 -5.08 12.13 -11.48
C ILE A 177 -6.25 11.15 -11.59
N LEU A 178 -6.36 10.20 -10.65
CA LEU A 178 -7.37 9.15 -10.62
C LEU A 178 -8.23 9.27 -9.36
N SER A 179 -9.51 8.98 -9.50
CA SER A 179 -10.42 8.83 -8.36
C SER A 179 -10.08 7.59 -7.54
N LYS A 180 -10.52 7.56 -6.28
CA LYS A 180 -10.37 6.40 -5.39
C LYS A 180 -10.91 5.10 -5.99
N ASN A 181 -12.04 5.17 -6.69
CA ASN A 181 -12.60 4.02 -7.35
C ASN A 181 -11.74 3.57 -8.53
N GLU A 182 -11.24 4.46 -9.36
CA GLU A 182 -10.29 4.09 -10.43
C GLU A 182 -9.04 3.42 -9.86
N ILE A 183 -8.46 3.95 -8.79
CA ILE A 183 -7.29 3.37 -8.13
C ILE A 183 -7.57 1.95 -7.63
N ILE A 184 -8.69 1.72 -6.93
CA ILE A 184 -8.98 0.41 -6.33
C ILE A 184 -9.29 -0.66 -7.39
N TYR A 185 -10.03 -0.31 -8.45
CA TYR A 185 -10.32 -1.28 -9.51
C TYR A 185 -9.10 -1.52 -10.40
N THR A 186 -8.27 -0.52 -10.66
CA THR A 186 -6.98 -0.70 -11.31
C THR A 186 -6.10 -1.65 -10.50
N TYR A 187 -5.97 -1.41 -9.20
CA TYR A 187 -5.21 -2.27 -8.29
C TYR A 187 -5.67 -3.73 -8.35
N LEU A 188 -6.99 -3.97 -8.23
CA LEU A 188 -7.55 -5.32 -8.26
C LEU A 188 -7.32 -6.06 -9.57
N ASN A 189 -7.17 -5.35 -10.69
CA ASN A 189 -6.92 -5.97 -12.00
C ASN A 189 -5.44 -6.30 -12.26
N ILE A 190 -4.50 -5.69 -11.49
CA ILE A 190 -3.07 -5.84 -11.78
C ILE A 190 -2.29 -6.55 -10.68
N VAL A 191 -2.86 -6.68 -9.50
CA VAL A 191 -2.13 -7.24 -8.36
C VAL A 191 -1.95 -8.77 -8.53
N PRO A 192 -0.77 -9.33 -8.20
CA PRO A 192 -0.55 -10.77 -8.27
C PRO A 192 -1.26 -11.50 -7.12
N PHE A 193 -1.80 -12.69 -7.42
CA PHE A 193 -2.48 -13.59 -6.48
C PHE A 193 -1.76 -14.92 -6.26
N GLY A 194 -0.56 -15.09 -6.81
CA GLY A 194 0.21 -16.33 -6.73
C GLY A 194 0.09 -17.17 -7.98
N ARG A 195 -0.15 -18.48 -7.83
CA ARG A 195 -0.25 -19.46 -8.94
C ARG A 195 -1.60 -20.15 -8.96
N ASP A 196 -1.96 -20.66 -10.15
CA ASP A 196 -3.12 -21.52 -10.36
C ASP A 196 -2.77 -23.01 -10.33
N TYR A 197 -3.76 -23.86 -10.52
CA TYR A 197 -3.61 -25.32 -10.60
C TYR A 197 -2.82 -25.83 -11.82
N ASN A 198 -2.39 -24.97 -12.74
CA ASN A 198 -1.47 -25.29 -13.83
C ASN A 198 -0.02 -24.81 -13.53
N GLY A 199 0.19 -24.15 -12.39
CA GLY A 199 1.46 -23.51 -12.02
C GLY A 199 1.67 -22.13 -12.64
N ALA A 200 0.69 -21.62 -13.40
CA ALA A 200 0.78 -20.30 -14.03
C ALA A 200 0.55 -19.17 -13.01
N ASN A 201 1.27 -18.07 -13.18
CA ASN A 201 1.09 -16.88 -12.35
C ASN A 201 -0.28 -16.25 -12.59
N ILE A 202 -0.97 -15.93 -11.51
CA ILE A 202 -2.28 -15.26 -11.53
C ILE A 202 -2.10 -13.77 -11.31
N THR A 203 -2.64 -12.98 -12.21
CA THR A 203 -2.73 -11.52 -12.08
C THR A 203 -4.17 -11.08 -12.22
N GLY A 204 -4.64 -10.24 -11.29
CA GLY A 204 -5.98 -9.68 -11.27
C GLY A 204 -7.02 -10.59 -10.60
N ILE A 205 -8.04 -9.91 -10.06
CA ILE A 205 -9.11 -10.53 -9.25
C ILE A 205 -9.98 -11.50 -10.06
N ALA A 206 -10.21 -11.23 -11.33
CA ALA A 206 -11.02 -12.11 -12.19
C ALA A 206 -10.30 -13.43 -12.40
N SER A 207 -9.03 -13.38 -12.84
CA SER A 207 -8.19 -14.57 -12.99
C SER A 207 -8.11 -15.35 -11.69
N ALA A 208 -7.89 -14.69 -10.55
CA ALA A 208 -7.82 -15.34 -9.25
C ALA A 208 -9.13 -16.03 -8.86
N SER A 209 -10.26 -15.38 -9.09
CA SER A 209 -11.58 -15.93 -8.78
C SER A 209 -11.90 -17.19 -9.59
N TYR A 210 -11.64 -17.16 -10.88
CA TYR A 210 -11.87 -18.30 -11.75
C TYR A 210 -10.84 -19.42 -11.52
N SER A 211 -9.56 -19.08 -11.42
CA SER A 211 -8.49 -20.09 -11.30
C SER A 211 -8.47 -20.80 -9.93
N LEU A 212 -8.91 -20.14 -8.86
CA LEU A 212 -8.92 -20.78 -7.54
C LEU A 212 -10.27 -21.43 -7.21
N PHE A 213 -11.38 -20.85 -7.67
CA PHE A 213 -12.72 -21.25 -7.20
C PHE A 213 -13.71 -21.56 -8.33
N ASN A 214 -13.39 -21.27 -9.58
CA ASN A 214 -14.34 -21.32 -10.71
C ASN A 214 -15.62 -20.51 -10.45
N VAL A 215 -15.48 -19.33 -9.83
CA VAL A 215 -16.59 -18.44 -9.45
C VAL A 215 -16.39 -17.08 -10.11
N PRO A 216 -17.43 -16.48 -10.71
CA PRO A 216 -17.36 -15.11 -11.19
C PRO A 216 -16.97 -14.14 -10.05
N PRO A 217 -16.08 -13.17 -10.28
CA PRO A 217 -15.62 -12.28 -9.20
C PRO A 217 -16.75 -11.49 -8.53
N SER A 218 -17.86 -11.24 -9.23
CA SER A 218 -19.08 -10.63 -8.66
C SER A 218 -19.83 -11.53 -7.67
N LYS A 219 -19.57 -12.84 -7.69
CA LYS A 219 -20.24 -13.86 -6.86
C LYS A 219 -19.39 -14.35 -5.70
N LEU A 220 -18.17 -13.86 -5.54
CA LEU A 220 -17.31 -14.22 -4.41
C LEU A 220 -18.02 -13.94 -3.07
N ASN A 221 -18.10 -14.96 -2.23
CA ASN A 221 -18.63 -14.83 -0.89
C ASN A 221 -17.60 -14.18 0.06
N VAL A 222 -17.97 -13.93 1.31
CA VAL A 222 -17.11 -13.26 2.29
C VAL A 222 -15.84 -14.07 2.57
N ALA A 223 -15.94 -15.41 2.67
CA ALA A 223 -14.80 -16.28 2.97
C ALA A 223 -13.81 -16.31 1.80
N GLN A 224 -14.30 -16.48 0.57
CA GLN A 224 -13.47 -16.45 -0.65
C GLN A 224 -12.83 -15.09 -0.88
N SER A 225 -13.58 -14.00 -0.68
CA SER A 225 -13.06 -12.62 -0.78
C SER A 225 -11.93 -12.37 0.22
N ALA A 226 -12.12 -12.79 1.48
CA ALA A 226 -11.12 -12.66 2.52
C ALA A 226 -9.87 -13.52 2.24
N TYR A 227 -10.04 -14.69 1.63
CA TYR A 227 -8.93 -15.55 1.24
C TYR A 227 -8.09 -14.90 0.13
N LEU A 228 -8.72 -14.49 -0.98
CA LEU A 228 -8.03 -13.84 -2.09
C LEU A 228 -7.28 -12.58 -1.62
N VAL A 229 -7.94 -11.73 -0.84
CA VAL A 229 -7.28 -10.55 -0.27
C VAL A 229 -6.14 -10.94 0.68
N GLY A 230 -6.27 -12.03 1.40
CA GLY A 230 -5.20 -12.57 2.25
C GLY A 230 -3.93 -12.92 1.48
N LEU A 231 -4.05 -13.41 0.24
CA LEU A 231 -2.91 -13.75 -0.61
C LEU A 231 -2.05 -12.53 -0.96
N LEU A 232 -2.64 -11.31 -1.04
CA LEU A 232 -1.95 -10.11 -1.50
C LEU A 232 -0.74 -9.72 -0.66
N GLN A 233 -0.67 -10.10 0.60
CA GLN A 233 0.47 -9.80 1.45
C GLN A 233 1.76 -10.48 0.97
N SER A 234 1.66 -11.72 0.50
CA SER A 234 2.78 -12.50 -0.04
C SER A 234 2.26 -13.56 -1.01
N PRO A 235 1.89 -13.19 -2.25
CA PRO A 235 1.15 -14.04 -3.17
C PRO A 235 1.82 -15.40 -3.42
N TYR A 236 3.12 -15.42 -3.61
CA TYR A 236 3.87 -16.66 -3.89
C TYR A 236 4.14 -17.51 -2.64
N THR A 237 4.10 -16.92 -1.44
CA THR A 237 4.19 -17.67 -0.18
C THR A 237 2.84 -18.28 0.19
N TYR A 238 1.76 -17.53 -0.04
CA TYR A 238 0.41 -17.92 0.36
C TYR A 238 -0.38 -18.67 -0.72
N THR A 239 0.16 -18.76 -1.96
CA THR A 239 -0.49 -19.55 -3.01
C THR A 239 -0.74 -20.99 -2.56
N PRO A 240 -1.94 -21.55 -2.81
CA PRO A 240 -2.26 -22.92 -2.42
C PRO A 240 -1.63 -23.97 -3.34
N TYR A 241 -0.94 -23.56 -4.41
CA TYR A 241 -0.36 -24.48 -5.39
C TYR A 241 1.16 -24.44 -5.39
N GLU A 242 1.76 -25.58 -5.69
CA GLU A 242 3.18 -25.73 -6.00
C GLU A 242 3.53 -25.11 -7.35
N ASP A 243 4.82 -25.02 -7.68
CA ASP A 243 5.30 -24.46 -8.95
C ASP A 243 4.83 -25.27 -10.17
N ASN A 244 4.58 -26.56 -9.99
CA ASN A 244 4.01 -27.44 -11.00
C ASN A 244 2.47 -27.39 -11.05
N GLY A 245 1.81 -26.65 -10.17
CA GLY A 245 0.36 -26.50 -10.07
C GLY A 245 -0.34 -27.55 -9.23
N ASP A 246 0.36 -28.45 -8.55
CA ASP A 246 -0.26 -29.39 -7.63
C ASP A 246 -0.77 -28.67 -6.38
N LEU A 247 -1.94 -29.07 -5.89
CA LEU A 247 -2.50 -28.50 -4.66
C LEU A 247 -1.63 -28.95 -3.47
N LYS A 248 -1.12 -27.98 -2.72
CA LYS A 248 -0.37 -28.19 -1.48
C LYS A 248 -1.23 -28.94 -0.45
N SER A 249 -0.59 -29.65 0.45
CA SER A 249 -1.28 -30.28 1.56
C SER A 249 -2.03 -29.25 2.43
N TYR A 250 -3.05 -29.69 3.16
CA TYR A 250 -3.81 -28.81 4.08
C TYR A 250 -2.89 -28.09 5.08
N ASN A 251 -1.86 -28.78 5.59
CA ASN A 251 -0.92 -28.19 6.55
C ASN A 251 -0.10 -27.03 5.95
N GLU A 252 0.24 -27.11 4.68
CA GLU A 252 0.96 -26.06 3.96
C GLU A 252 0.05 -24.90 3.60
N VAL A 253 -1.20 -25.19 3.17
CA VAL A 253 -2.22 -24.17 2.86
C VAL A 253 -2.71 -23.46 4.13
N LYS A 254 -2.54 -24.06 5.30
CA LYS A 254 -3.00 -23.51 6.59
C LYS A 254 -2.49 -22.08 6.82
N ILE A 255 -1.28 -21.75 6.38
CA ILE A 255 -0.73 -20.38 6.54
C ILE A 255 -1.58 -19.34 5.81
N SER A 256 -2.09 -19.65 4.62
CA SER A 256 -3.00 -18.76 3.87
C SER A 256 -4.41 -18.74 4.46
N ILE A 257 -4.87 -19.86 5.04
CA ILE A 257 -6.14 -19.90 5.78
C ILE A 257 -6.06 -19.05 7.06
N ASP A 258 -4.94 -19.11 7.78
CA ASP A 258 -4.71 -18.26 8.95
C ASP A 258 -4.68 -16.77 8.54
N ARG A 259 -4.14 -16.46 7.35
CA ARG A 259 -4.20 -15.10 6.79
C ARG A 259 -5.63 -14.69 6.39
N GLN A 260 -6.44 -15.58 5.81
CA GLN A 260 -7.87 -15.36 5.60
C GLN A 260 -8.59 -15.02 6.91
N HIS A 261 -8.33 -15.78 7.98
CA HIS A 261 -8.92 -15.52 9.30
C HIS A 261 -8.52 -14.15 9.86
N TYR A 262 -7.29 -13.70 9.61
CA TYR A 262 -6.85 -12.34 9.93
C TYR A 262 -7.68 -11.31 9.18
N VAL A 263 -7.87 -11.46 7.85
CA VAL A 263 -8.68 -10.54 7.03
C VAL A 263 -10.13 -10.51 7.53
N LEU A 264 -10.74 -11.67 7.79
CA LEU A 264 -12.09 -11.76 8.37
C LEU A 264 -12.19 -11.03 9.71
N LYS A 265 -11.17 -11.17 10.57
CA LYS A 265 -11.10 -10.46 11.84
C LYS A 265 -11.02 -8.95 11.65
N ARG A 266 -10.24 -8.48 10.67
CA ARG A 266 -10.18 -7.05 10.32
C ARG A 266 -11.54 -6.55 9.84
N MET A 267 -12.21 -7.27 8.94
CA MET A 267 -13.55 -6.93 8.46
C MET A 267 -14.58 -6.81 9.60
N LEU A 268 -14.48 -7.67 10.61
CA LEU A 268 -15.32 -7.59 11.81
C LEU A 268 -14.99 -6.36 12.66
N VAL A 269 -13.71 -6.08 12.90
CA VAL A 269 -13.25 -4.92 13.71
C VAL A 269 -13.64 -3.61 13.06
N GLU A 270 -13.51 -3.51 11.74
CA GLU A 270 -13.93 -2.32 10.96
C GLU A 270 -15.47 -2.24 10.78
N GLY A 271 -16.22 -3.21 11.32
CA GLY A 271 -17.69 -3.20 11.29
C GLY A 271 -18.33 -3.43 9.92
N VAL A 272 -17.55 -3.88 8.91
CA VAL A 272 -18.06 -4.11 7.54
C VAL A 272 -18.77 -5.45 7.38
N ILE A 273 -18.61 -6.36 8.35
CA ILE A 273 -19.39 -7.61 8.48
C ILE A 273 -19.89 -7.78 9.92
N SER A 274 -21.02 -8.50 10.07
CA SER A 274 -21.57 -8.84 11.38
C SER A 274 -20.80 -9.98 12.06
N LYS A 275 -20.94 -10.12 13.39
CA LYS A 275 -20.37 -11.26 14.14
C LYS A 275 -20.89 -12.61 13.60
N LYS A 276 -22.17 -12.70 13.19
CA LYS A 276 -22.77 -13.88 12.57
C LYS A 276 -22.07 -14.20 11.25
N THR A 277 -21.92 -13.21 10.37
CA THR A 277 -21.23 -13.37 9.07
C THR A 277 -19.77 -13.80 9.26
N TYR A 278 -19.08 -13.20 10.23
CA TYR A 278 -17.71 -13.59 10.59
C TYR A 278 -17.61 -15.07 10.98
N GLN A 279 -18.52 -15.56 11.86
CA GLN A 279 -18.50 -16.94 12.29
C GLN A 279 -18.79 -17.90 11.12
N GLN A 280 -19.77 -17.59 10.30
CA GLN A 280 -20.10 -18.38 9.09
C GLN A 280 -18.92 -18.44 8.11
N ALA A 281 -18.31 -17.30 7.83
CA ALA A 281 -17.17 -17.23 6.91
C ALA A 281 -15.93 -17.95 7.44
N LYS A 282 -15.71 -17.95 8.77
CA LYS A 282 -14.63 -18.67 9.40
C LYS A 282 -14.81 -20.20 9.37
N GLN A 283 -16.06 -20.68 9.36
CA GLN A 283 -16.37 -22.10 9.26
C GLN A 283 -16.36 -22.62 7.82
N TYR A 284 -16.27 -21.71 6.83
CA TYR A 284 -16.19 -22.09 5.43
C TYR A 284 -14.82 -22.70 5.10
N THR A 285 -14.82 -23.97 4.73
CA THR A 285 -13.58 -24.73 4.45
C THR A 285 -13.01 -24.36 3.08
N ILE A 286 -12.20 -23.31 3.02
CA ILE A 286 -11.59 -22.81 1.76
C ILE A 286 -10.89 -23.93 1.01
N TYR A 287 -10.14 -24.79 1.72
CA TYR A 287 -9.35 -25.87 1.12
C TYR A 287 -10.20 -26.80 0.23
N ASP A 288 -11.40 -27.14 0.67
CA ASP A 288 -12.31 -28.06 -0.06
C ASP A 288 -12.93 -27.43 -1.31
N HIS A 289 -12.78 -26.11 -1.47
CA HIS A 289 -13.31 -25.35 -2.60
C HIS A 289 -12.22 -24.89 -3.59
N LEU A 290 -10.96 -25.21 -3.31
CA LEU A 290 -9.86 -24.94 -4.25
C LEU A 290 -9.94 -25.90 -5.42
N LEU A 291 -9.72 -25.38 -6.63
CA LEU A 291 -9.68 -26.22 -7.84
C LEU A 291 -8.43 -27.13 -7.80
N THR A 292 -8.59 -28.32 -8.37
CA THR A 292 -7.51 -29.26 -8.60
C THR A 292 -7.38 -29.54 -10.09
N LYS A 293 -6.21 -29.99 -10.53
CA LYS A 293 -6.05 -30.48 -11.90
C LYS A 293 -7.10 -31.54 -12.18
N PRO A 294 -7.74 -31.52 -13.37
CA PRO A 294 -8.58 -32.63 -13.81
C PRO A 294 -7.75 -33.91 -13.77
N GLN A 295 -8.19 -34.91 -13.00
CA GLN A 295 -7.61 -36.25 -13.09
C GLN A 295 -8.14 -36.85 -14.39
N TRP A 296 -7.33 -36.82 -15.45
CA TRP A 296 -7.61 -37.60 -16.63
C TRP A 296 -7.46 -39.07 -16.25
N THR A 297 -8.58 -39.77 -15.99
CA THR A 297 -8.58 -41.22 -15.96
C THR A 297 -8.24 -41.69 -17.37
N ASN A 298 -7.02 -42.26 -17.54
CA ASN A 298 -6.60 -42.97 -18.74
C ASN A 298 -7.50 -44.16 -19.05
#